data_7466cc0ed05308fffc33f0b9ef23f403
#
_entry.id   7466cc0ed05308fffc33f0b9ef23f403
#
_cell.length_a   1.000
_cell.length_b   1.000
_cell.length_c   1.000
_cell.angle_alpha   90.00
_cell.angle_beta   90.00
_cell.angle_gamma   90.00
#
_symmetry.space_group_name_H-M   'P 1'
#
loop_
_entity.id
_entity.type
_entity.pdbx_description
1 polymer ?
#
loop_
_entity_poly.entity_id
_entity_poly.type
_entity_poly.pdbx_seq_one_letter_code
_entity_poly.pdbx_strand_id
1 'polypeptide(L)'
;VLVEDANENCADAVLASLKDWQKGDAQMVVIGGALKPTSKIRKAFEAHANAWAIAIYDEPPSKAEVEAALAKVGMGDLSPEASLAIFDLSKALDPGDFHQFLEKLSLFCMTQAGPVTIGSVELCAPQSTEADLDDVIGLVADLKTNELAPVLHRVIAQGGTATGLCIAALRHFRMLHTAACDPAGAAQGIGKLRPPVYGPRRDRIQRQIGSWSRDGLERVITLLLETDLKLRSAGQTAPQMAQVERCFIRISMMGKR
;
A
#
# COMPACT_ATOMS: atom_id res chain seq x y z
N VAL A 1 -25.75 -4.26 -17.11
CA VAL A 1 -25.17 -2.90 -17.17
C VAL A 1 -24.33 -2.70 -15.92
N LEU A 2 -23.07 -2.27 -16.05
CA LEU A 2 -22.17 -1.95 -14.95
C LEU A 2 -21.98 -0.43 -14.90
N VAL A 3 -22.16 0.16 -13.73
CA VAL A 3 -21.86 1.57 -13.44
C VAL A 3 -20.79 1.60 -12.36
N GLU A 4 -19.61 2.10 -12.68
CA GLU A 4 -18.48 2.22 -11.76
C GLU A 4 -18.36 3.65 -11.24
N ASP A 5 -17.71 3.82 -10.08
CA ASP A 5 -17.48 5.11 -9.42
C ASP A 5 -18.76 5.96 -9.20
N ALA A 6 -19.87 5.27 -8.93
CA ALA A 6 -21.15 5.93 -8.73
C ALA A 6 -21.11 6.86 -7.51
N ASN A 7 -21.53 8.10 -7.71
CA ASN A 7 -21.58 9.13 -6.69
C ASN A 7 -22.85 10.01 -6.86
N GLU A 8 -23.04 11.01 -6.01
CA GLU A 8 -24.24 11.86 -6.05
C GLU A 8 -24.41 12.64 -7.37
N ASN A 9 -23.35 12.83 -8.17
CA ASN A 9 -23.44 13.52 -9.45
C ASN A 9 -24.16 12.70 -10.52
N CYS A 10 -24.04 11.37 -10.46
CA CYS A 10 -24.73 10.46 -11.37
C CYS A 10 -26.05 9.90 -10.78
N ALA A 11 -26.42 10.34 -9.58
CA ALA A 11 -27.58 9.82 -8.85
C ALA A 11 -28.86 9.87 -9.68
N ASP A 12 -29.15 10.99 -10.31
CA ASP A 12 -30.39 11.18 -11.07
C ASP A 12 -30.53 10.20 -12.24
N ALA A 13 -29.43 9.92 -12.94
CA ALA A 13 -29.41 8.94 -14.03
C ALA A 13 -29.61 7.49 -13.52
N VAL A 14 -28.94 7.15 -12.41
CA VAL A 14 -29.06 5.82 -11.76
C VAL A 14 -30.48 5.61 -11.23
N LEU A 15 -31.07 6.64 -10.58
CA LEU A 15 -32.42 6.56 -10.06
C LEU A 15 -33.47 6.42 -11.19
N ALA A 16 -33.31 7.16 -12.29
CA ALA A 16 -34.19 7.03 -13.45
C ALA A 16 -34.14 5.61 -14.02
N SER A 17 -32.93 5.08 -14.25
CA SER A 17 -32.72 3.71 -14.75
C SER A 17 -33.30 2.65 -13.79
N LEU A 18 -33.15 2.82 -12.49
CA LEU A 18 -33.70 1.90 -11.49
C LEU A 18 -35.25 1.93 -11.47
N LYS A 19 -35.84 3.12 -11.64
CA LYS A 19 -37.30 3.30 -11.68
C LYS A 19 -37.93 2.67 -12.92
N ASP A 20 -37.23 2.78 -14.06
CA ASP A 20 -37.73 2.25 -15.35
C ASP A 20 -37.47 0.75 -15.52
N TRP A 21 -36.61 0.15 -14.66
CA TRP A 21 -36.23 -1.25 -14.73
C TRP A 21 -37.42 -2.20 -14.50
N GLN A 22 -37.56 -3.18 -15.37
CA GLN A 22 -38.62 -4.20 -15.29
C GLN A 22 -38.03 -5.62 -15.23
N LYS A 23 -38.79 -6.55 -14.70
CA LYS A 23 -38.40 -7.98 -14.65
C LYS A 23 -38.24 -8.53 -16.08
N GLY A 24 -37.04 -8.90 -16.42
CA GLY A 24 -36.63 -9.33 -17.77
C GLY A 24 -35.62 -8.41 -18.43
N ASP A 25 -35.46 -7.21 -17.91
CA ASP A 25 -34.37 -6.31 -18.34
C ASP A 25 -32.98 -6.80 -17.90
N ALA A 26 -31.94 -6.21 -18.48
CA ALA A 26 -30.57 -6.50 -18.12
C ALA A 26 -30.30 -6.18 -16.63
N GLN A 27 -29.52 -7.02 -15.96
CA GLN A 27 -29.09 -6.77 -14.60
C GLN A 27 -28.27 -5.47 -14.52
N MET A 28 -28.56 -4.62 -13.55
CA MET A 28 -27.83 -3.40 -13.28
C MET A 28 -26.98 -3.58 -12.01
N VAL A 29 -25.68 -3.40 -12.16
CA VAL A 29 -24.71 -3.41 -11.06
C VAL A 29 -24.14 -1.99 -10.92
N VAL A 30 -24.26 -1.40 -9.74
CA VAL A 30 -23.75 -0.07 -9.45
C VAL A 30 -22.72 -0.17 -8.35
N ILE A 31 -21.49 0.17 -8.68
CA ILE A 31 -20.35 0.20 -7.74
C ILE A 31 -20.16 1.65 -7.33
N GLY A 32 -20.34 1.93 -6.05
CA GLY A 32 -20.07 3.23 -5.44
C GLY A 32 -19.01 3.11 -4.37
N GLY A 33 -18.24 4.18 -4.15
CA GLY A 33 -17.34 4.28 -3.01
C GLY A 33 -18.11 4.33 -1.68
N ALA A 34 -17.54 4.95 -0.65
CA ALA A 34 -18.17 5.07 0.67
C ALA A 34 -19.46 5.94 0.62
N LEU A 35 -20.55 5.37 0.14
CA LEU A 35 -21.85 6.03 0.11
C LEU A 35 -22.41 6.17 1.52
N LYS A 36 -22.67 7.42 1.92
CA LYS A 36 -23.28 7.72 3.24
C LYS A 36 -24.69 7.12 3.35
N PRO A 37 -25.19 6.83 4.55
CA PRO A 37 -26.58 6.39 4.76
C PRO A 37 -27.63 7.36 4.20
N THR A 38 -27.25 8.62 4.02
CA THR A 38 -28.10 9.67 3.43
C THR A 38 -28.08 9.70 1.90
N SER A 39 -27.19 8.94 1.25
CA SER A 39 -27.07 8.92 -0.22
C SER A 39 -28.39 8.55 -0.89
N LYS A 40 -28.73 9.28 -1.95
CA LYS A 40 -29.92 9.02 -2.76
C LYS A 40 -29.86 7.66 -3.47
N ILE A 41 -28.67 7.32 -4.00
CA ILE A 41 -28.44 6.03 -4.68
C ILE A 41 -28.67 4.89 -3.70
N ARG A 42 -28.01 4.90 -2.55
CA ARG A 42 -28.14 3.88 -1.52
C ARG A 42 -29.60 3.68 -1.09
N LYS A 43 -30.28 4.76 -0.74
CA LYS A 43 -31.71 4.71 -0.33
C LYS A 43 -32.62 4.17 -1.40
N ALA A 44 -32.37 4.50 -2.67
CA ALA A 44 -33.18 3.99 -3.76
C ALA A 44 -33.03 2.48 -3.94
N PHE A 45 -31.80 1.95 -3.85
CA PHE A 45 -31.56 0.50 -3.90
C PHE A 45 -32.11 -0.22 -2.67
N GLU A 46 -31.99 0.35 -1.47
CA GLU A 46 -32.56 -0.22 -0.24
C GLU A 46 -34.10 -0.27 -0.26
N ALA A 47 -34.75 0.69 -0.93
CA ALA A 47 -36.21 0.77 -1.01
C ALA A 47 -36.81 -0.02 -2.18
N HIS A 48 -36.03 -0.42 -3.17
CA HIS A 48 -36.55 -1.07 -4.39
C HIS A 48 -36.75 -2.58 -4.16
N ALA A 49 -37.93 -3.09 -4.53
CA ALA A 49 -38.34 -4.49 -4.26
C ALA A 49 -37.43 -5.57 -4.88
N ASN A 50 -36.79 -5.25 -6.01
CA ASN A 50 -35.92 -6.18 -6.76
C ASN A 50 -34.46 -5.72 -6.81
N ALA A 51 -34.00 -4.97 -5.80
CA ALA A 51 -32.61 -4.54 -5.71
C ALA A 51 -32.05 -4.75 -4.30
N TRP A 52 -30.74 -4.82 -4.20
CA TRP A 52 -30.02 -4.94 -2.95
C TRP A 52 -28.91 -3.89 -2.89
N ALA A 53 -28.73 -3.28 -1.73
CA ALA A 53 -27.56 -2.49 -1.40
C ALA A 53 -26.65 -3.33 -0.50
N ILE A 54 -25.51 -3.76 -1.02
CA ILE A 54 -24.55 -4.59 -0.30
C ILE A 54 -23.37 -3.70 0.10
N ALA A 55 -23.10 -3.63 1.40
CA ALA A 55 -21.91 -2.95 1.90
C ALA A 55 -20.72 -3.92 1.90
N ILE A 56 -19.61 -3.51 1.29
CA ILE A 56 -18.33 -4.21 1.35
C ILE A 56 -17.45 -3.40 2.31
N TYR A 57 -17.08 -4.01 3.43
CA TYR A 57 -16.20 -3.38 4.41
C TYR A 57 -14.78 -3.88 4.18
N ASP A 58 -13.83 -2.96 4.27
CA ASP A 58 -12.39 -3.25 4.19
C ASP A 58 -11.89 -3.68 5.59
N GLU A 59 -12.43 -4.80 6.07
CA GLU A 59 -12.03 -5.41 7.33
C GLU A 59 -11.02 -6.52 7.06
N PRO A 60 -9.95 -6.63 7.87
CA PRO A 60 -9.00 -7.73 7.74
C PRO A 60 -9.72 -9.08 7.90
N PRO A 61 -9.38 -10.09 7.11
CA PRO A 61 -10.05 -11.38 7.19
C PRO A 61 -9.84 -12.01 8.57
N SER A 62 -10.89 -12.62 9.07
CA SER A 62 -10.86 -13.42 10.30
C SER A 62 -10.06 -14.70 10.09
N LYS A 63 -9.60 -15.32 11.18
CA LYS A 63 -8.87 -16.59 11.11
C LYS A 63 -9.69 -17.69 10.42
N ALA A 64 -11.00 -17.76 10.68
CA ALA A 64 -11.89 -18.71 10.05
C ALA A 64 -12.02 -18.52 8.54
N GLU A 65 -12.02 -17.28 8.05
CA GLU A 65 -12.05 -16.97 6.61
C GLU A 65 -10.74 -17.37 5.93
N VAL A 66 -9.60 -17.14 6.58
CA VAL A 66 -8.29 -17.60 6.07
C VAL A 66 -8.23 -19.13 6.01
N GLU A 67 -8.69 -19.84 7.06
CA GLU A 67 -8.76 -21.30 7.08
C GLU A 67 -9.70 -21.83 5.98
N ALA A 68 -10.83 -21.20 5.76
CA ALA A 68 -11.75 -21.55 4.67
C ALA A 68 -11.14 -21.31 3.29
N ALA A 69 -10.36 -20.24 3.11
CA ALA A 69 -9.65 -19.97 1.86
C ALA A 69 -8.56 -21.02 1.60
N LEU A 70 -7.79 -21.40 2.61
CA LEU A 70 -6.80 -22.49 2.54
C LEU A 70 -7.44 -23.82 2.16
N ALA A 71 -8.57 -24.17 2.79
CA ALA A 71 -9.29 -25.39 2.46
C ALA A 71 -9.78 -25.44 1.00
N LYS A 72 -10.21 -24.29 0.44
CA LYS A 72 -10.63 -24.20 -0.97
C LYS A 72 -9.51 -24.52 -1.96
N VAL A 73 -8.27 -24.16 -1.64
CA VAL A 73 -7.10 -24.48 -2.49
C VAL A 73 -6.43 -25.81 -2.12
N GLY A 74 -7.09 -26.61 -1.25
CA GLY A 74 -6.62 -27.95 -0.88
C GLY A 74 -5.43 -27.99 0.07
N MET A 75 -5.16 -26.90 0.78
CA MET A 75 -4.06 -26.83 1.76
C MET A 75 -4.61 -27.01 3.18
N GLY A 76 -4.26 -28.10 3.84
CA GLY A 76 -4.69 -28.40 5.21
C GLY A 76 -3.56 -28.67 6.19
N ASP A 77 -2.39 -29.05 5.68
CA ASP A 77 -1.23 -29.40 6.52
C ASP A 77 -0.18 -28.27 6.45
N LEU A 78 -0.19 -27.42 7.47
CA LEU A 78 0.71 -26.26 7.59
C LEU A 78 1.50 -26.34 8.90
N SER A 79 2.76 -25.92 8.86
CA SER A 79 3.49 -25.68 10.10
C SER A 79 2.88 -24.50 10.87
N PRO A 80 3.02 -24.45 12.22
CA PRO A 80 2.50 -23.31 13.00
C PRO A 80 3.03 -21.96 12.52
N GLU A 81 4.30 -21.91 12.14
CA GLU A 81 4.96 -20.70 11.64
C GLU A 81 4.39 -20.26 10.28
N ALA A 82 4.15 -21.23 9.37
CA ALA A 82 3.54 -20.96 8.08
C ALA A 82 2.11 -20.42 8.23
N SER A 83 1.33 -21.01 9.15
CA SER A 83 -0.02 -20.56 9.46
C SER A 83 -0.05 -19.10 9.94
N LEU A 84 0.86 -18.72 10.85
CA LEU A 84 0.98 -17.34 11.32
C LEU A 84 1.39 -16.39 10.19
N ALA A 85 2.39 -16.76 9.38
CA ALA A 85 2.86 -15.95 8.26
C ALA A 85 1.74 -15.73 7.21
N ILE A 86 0.97 -16.77 6.87
CA ILE A 86 -0.18 -16.65 5.96
C ILE A 86 -1.25 -15.72 6.54
N PHE A 87 -1.54 -15.80 7.83
CA PHE A 87 -2.50 -14.94 8.50
C PHE A 87 -2.03 -13.47 8.52
N ASP A 88 -0.74 -13.22 8.71
CA ASP A 88 -0.21 -11.85 8.64
C ASP A 88 -0.21 -11.30 7.20
N LEU A 89 0.09 -12.15 6.21
CA LEU A 89 -0.04 -11.79 4.79
C LEU A 89 -1.49 -11.47 4.40
N SER A 90 -2.48 -12.19 4.94
CA SER A 90 -3.89 -11.93 4.66
C SER A 90 -4.37 -10.55 5.10
N LYS A 91 -3.70 -9.94 6.08
CA LYS A 91 -3.99 -8.57 6.55
C LYS A 91 -3.24 -7.49 5.75
N ALA A 92 -2.12 -7.88 5.13
CA ALA A 92 -1.24 -6.98 4.43
C ALA A 92 -1.55 -6.86 2.93
N LEU A 93 -2.14 -7.91 2.35
CA LEU A 93 -2.46 -8.00 0.93
C LEU A 93 -3.93 -7.67 0.66
N ASP A 94 -4.19 -7.13 -0.53
CA ASP A 94 -5.55 -7.03 -1.04
C ASP A 94 -6.18 -8.44 -1.20
N PRO A 95 -7.50 -8.60 -1.04
CA PRO A 95 -8.15 -9.91 -1.12
C PRO A 95 -7.87 -10.67 -2.41
N GLY A 96 -7.74 -9.98 -3.54
CA GLY A 96 -7.39 -10.57 -4.83
C GLY A 96 -5.97 -11.13 -4.85
N ASP A 97 -5.00 -10.35 -4.40
CA ASP A 97 -3.60 -10.74 -4.31
C ASP A 97 -3.38 -11.87 -3.30
N PHE A 98 -4.12 -11.85 -2.19
CA PHE A 98 -4.10 -12.94 -1.23
C PHE A 98 -4.61 -14.26 -1.82
N HIS A 99 -5.68 -14.24 -2.62
CA HIS A 99 -6.17 -15.44 -3.31
C HIS A 99 -5.16 -15.97 -4.31
N GLN A 100 -4.57 -15.11 -5.14
CA GLN A 100 -3.52 -15.49 -6.11
C GLN A 100 -2.30 -16.06 -5.40
N PHE A 101 -1.92 -15.49 -4.26
CA PHE A 101 -0.85 -16.02 -3.42
C PHE A 101 -1.16 -17.44 -2.94
N LEU A 102 -2.36 -17.70 -2.43
CA LEU A 102 -2.77 -19.03 -1.98
C LEU A 102 -2.77 -20.05 -3.13
N GLU A 103 -3.27 -19.68 -4.29
CA GLU A 103 -3.22 -20.53 -5.50
C GLU A 103 -1.78 -20.85 -5.89
N LYS A 104 -0.91 -19.86 -5.94
CA LYS A 104 0.52 -20.03 -6.23
C LYS A 104 1.19 -20.94 -5.23
N LEU A 105 0.93 -20.74 -3.92
CA LEU A 105 1.47 -21.55 -2.85
C LEU A 105 0.99 -23.00 -2.94
N SER A 106 -0.29 -23.22 -3.23
CA SER A 106 -0.86 -24.54 -3.44
C SER A 106 -0.18 -25.27 -4.59
N LEU A 107 -0.02 -24.63 -5.74
CA LEU A 107 0.68 -25.19 -6.91
C LEU A 107 2.15 -25.49 -6.60
N PHE A 108 2.84 -24.60 -5.88
CA PHE A 108 4.23 -24.81 -5.49
C PHE A 108 4.39 -26.02 -4.56
N CYS A 109 3.46 -26.20 -3.62
CA CYS A 109 3.52 -27.30 -2.65
C CYS A 109 2.95 -28.63 -3.18
N MET A 110 2.29 -28.68 -4.34
CA MET A 110 1.73 -29.92 -4.92
C MET A 110 2.75 -31.04 -5.10
N THR A 111 4.01 -30.70 -5.36
CA THR A 111 5.09 -31.66 -5.57
C THR A 111 5.94 -31.89 -4.34
N GLN A 112 5.65 -31.21 -3.24
CA GLN A 112 6.40 -31.33 -1.99
C GLN A 112 5.74 -32.36 -1.06
N ALA A 113 6.55 -33.23 -0.48
CA ALA A 113 6.08 -34.13 0.57
C ALA A 113 6.19 -33.44 1.93
N GLY A 114 5.08 -33.43 2.69
CA GLY A 114 5.04 -32.89 4.05
C GLY A 114 4.31 -31.54 4.17
N PRO A 115 4.26 -30.98 5.39
CA PRO A 115 3.53 -29.75 5.65
C PRO A 115 4.14 -28.54 4.96
N VAL A 116 3.29 -27.55 4.66
CA VAL A 116 3.73 -26.26 4.14
C VAL A 116 4.59 -25.56 5.19
N THR A 117 5.82 -25.20 4.82
CA THR A 117 6.77 -24.53 5.71
C THR A 117 6.78 -23.02 5.51
N ILE A 118 7.33 -22.29 6.48
CA ILE A 118 7.54 -20.84 6.35
C ILE A 118 8.38 -20.48 5.12
N GLY A 119 9.39 -21.30 4.78
CA GLY A 119 10.23 -21.09 3.59
C GLY A 119 9.42 -21.16 2.29
N SER A 120 8.43 -22.06 2.20
CA SER A 120 7.51 -22.12 1.06
C SER A 120 6.64 -20.89 0.96
N VAL A 121 6.16 -20.37 2.10
CA VAL A 121 5.37 -19.13 2.17
C VAL A 121 6.21 -17.94 1.70
N GLU A 122 7.44 -17.78 2.19
CA GLU A 122 8.34 -16.68 1.82
C GLU A 122 8.70 -16.69 0.33
N LEU A 123 8.92 -17.86 -0.26
CA LEU A 123 9.20 -17.99 -1.69
C LEU A 123 7.99 -17.65 -2.58
N CYS A 124 6.78 -17.90 -2.09
CA CYS A 124 5.55 -17.66 -2.84
C CYS A 124 4.93 -16.30 -2.56
N ALA A 125 5.25 -15.68 -1.40
CA ALA A 125 4.70 -14.39 -1.01
C ALA A 125 4.92 -13.34 -2.10
N PRO A 126 3.88 -12.55 -2.44
CA PRO A 126 4.07 -11.44 -3.36
C PRO A 126 5.04 -10.46 -2.73
N GLN A 127 6.09 -10.16 -3.47
CA GLN A 127 7.00 -9.11 -3.08
C GLN A 127 6.35 -7.78 -3.48
N SER A 128 5.78 -7.07 -2.50
CA SER A 128 5.17 -5.79 -2.76
C SER A 128 6.27 -4.77 -3.05
N THR A 129 6.32 -4.28 -4.27
CA THR A 129 7.26 -3.21 -4.67
C THR A 129 7.14 -1.99 -3.76
N GLU A 130 5.95 -1.73 -3.20
CA GLU A 130 5.72 -0.62 -2.26
C GLU A 130 6.35 -0.86 -0.88
N ALA A 131 6.27 -2.08 -0.33
CA ALA A 131 6.93 -2.40 0.94
C ALA A 131 8.45 -2.31 0.81
N ASP A 132 9.00 -2.79 -0.31
CA ASP A 132 10.41 -2.69 -0.59
C ASP A 132 10.88 -1.23 -0.81
N LEU A 133 10.04 -0.39 -1.43
CA LEU A 133 10.30 1.05 -1.54
C LEU A 133 10.31 1.72 -0.14
N ASP A 134 9.35 1.40 0.72
CA ASP A 134 9.27 1.91 2.08
C ASP A 134 10.48 1.47 2.93
N ASP A 135 11.01 0.26 2.70
CA ASP A 135 12.24 -0.23 3.35
C ASP A 135 13.45 0.59 2.95
N VAL A 136 13.68 0.81 1.64
CA VAL A 136 14.78 1.65 1.16
C VAL A 136 14.70 3.06 1.75
N ILE A 137 13.51 3.69 1.65
CA ILE A 137 13.30 5.05 2.13
C ILE A 137 13.48 5.12 3.64
N GLY A 138 13.01 4.10 4.34
CA GLY A 138 13.20 3.98 5.76
C GLY A 138 14.66 3.91 6.18
N LEU A 139 15.51 3.15 5.47
CA LEU A 139 16.96 3.11 5.71
C LEU A 139 17.62 4.47 5.48
N VAL A 140 17.21 5.17 4.41
CA VAL A 140 17.70 6.53 4.13
C VAL A 140 17.35 7.50 5.25
N ALA A 141 16.09 7.47 5.73
CA ALA A 141 15.61 8.35 6.79
C ALA A 141 16.17 7.98 8.17
N ASP A 142 16.48 6.70 8.41
CA ASP A 142 17.13 6.19 9.62
C ASP A 142 18.67 6.37 9.59
N LEU A 143 19.24 6.96 8.51
CA LEU A 143 20.67 7.24 8.34
C LEU A 143 21.54 5.96 8.27
N LYS A 144 20.98 4.86 7.78
CA LYS A 144 21.62 3.56 7.71
C LYS A 144 22.28 3.32 6.35
N THR A 145 23.27 4.13 6.02
CA THR A 145 23.97 4.10 4.71
C THR A 145 24.52 2.72 4.35
N ASN A 146 25.08 2.00 5.33
CA ASN A 146 25.71 0.69 5.11
C ASN A 146 24.72 -0.42 4.75
N GLU A 147 23.44 -0.28 5.13
CA GLU A 147 22.38 -1.26 4.85
C GLU A 147 21.64 -0.94 3.54
N LEU A 148 21.90 0.21 2.92
CA LEU A 148 21.12 0.73 1.79
C LEU A 148 21.35 -0.09 0.49
N ALA A 149 22.59 -0.38 0.14
CA ALA A 149 22.93 -0.97 -1.15
C ALA A 149 22.26 -2.34 -1.42
N PRO A 150 22.26 -3.32 -0.47
CA PRO A 150 21.62 -4.61 -0.71
C PRO A 150 20.11 -4.48 -0.93
N VAL A 151 19.45 -3.62 -0.15
CA VAL A 151 17.98 -3.43 -0.24
C VAL A 151 17.62 -2.71 -1.53
N LEU A 152 18.39 -1.69 -1.91
CA LEU A 152 18.20 -0.97 -3.17
C LEU A 152 18.39 -1.90 -4.39
N HIS A 153 19.41 -2.75 -4.38
CA HIS A 153 19.63 -3.73 -5.45
C HIS A 153 18.47 -4.73 -5.57
N ARG A 154 17.87 -5.15 -4.45
CA ARG A 154 16.67 -5.99 -4.46
C ARG A 154 15.50 -5.28 -5.12
N VAL A 155 15.24 -4.02 -4.76
CA VAL A 155 14.16 -3.22 -5.37
C VAL A 155 14.35 -3.04 -6.86
N ILE A 156 15.60 -2.82 -7.31
CA ILE A 156 15.94 -2.72 -8.73
C ILE A 156 15.63 -4.04 -9.46
N ALA A 157 16.04 -5.17 -8.88
CA ALA A 157 15.80 -6.49 -9.45
C ALA A 157 14.31 -6.84 -9.58
N GLN A 158 13.47 -6.26 -8.73
CA GLN A 158 12.00 -6.38 -8.73
C GLN A 158 11.29 -5.40 -9.67
N GLY A 159 12.04 -4.63 -10.46
CA GLY A 159 11.47 -3.66 -11.40
C GLY A 159 11.18 -2.28 -10.80
N GLY A 160 11.69 -1.98 -9.61
CA GLY A 160 11.59 -0.64 -9.02
C GLY A 160 12.20 0.43 -9.91
N THR A 161 11.49 1.53 -10.12
CA THR A 161 11.93 2.62 -11.00
C THR A 161 12.60 3.76 -10.23
N ALA A 162 13.57 4.41 -10.85
CA ALA A 162 14.27 5.56 -10.28
C ALA A 162 13.29 6.69 -9.89
N THR A 163 12.33 6.98 -10.77
CA THR A 163 11.29 7.99 -10.52
C THR A 163 10.39 7.60 -9.35
N GLY A 164 9.97 6.32 -9.27
CA GLY A 164 9.15 5.80 -8.18
C GLY A 164 9.84 5.95 -6.83
N LEU A 165 11.12 5.56 -6.73
CA LEU A 165 11.96 5.74 -5.54
C LEU A 165 12.07 7.21 -5.13
N CYS A 166 12.30 8.11 -6.09
CA CYS A 166 12.44 9.54 -5.82
C CYS A 166 11.12 10.15 -5.30
N ILE A 167 9.97 9.80 -5.92
CA ILE A 167 8.65 10.27 -5.51
C ILE A 167 8.30 9.77 -4.11
N ALA A 168 8.53 8.48 -3.83
CA ALA A 168 8.24 7.89 -2.53
C ALA A 168 9.11 8.52 -1.43
N ALA A 169 10.42 8.74 -1.68
CA ALA A 169 11.30 9.45 -0.77
C ALA A 169 10.83 10.90 -0.52
N LEU A 170 10.47 11.62 -1.59
CA LEU A 170 9.98 12.98 -1.47
C LEU A 170 8.70 13.05 -0.62
N ARG A 171 7.76 12.12 -0.81
CA ARG A 171 6.54 12.00 0.00
C ARG A 171 6.87 11.77 1.48
N HIS A 172 7.80 10.86 1.76
CA HIS A 172 8.20 10.53 3.13
C HIS A 172 8.88 11.72 3.84
N PHE A 173 9.87 12.35 3.21
CA PHE A 173 10.58 13.48 3.83
C PHE A 173 9.69 14.73 3.98
N ARG A 174 8.74 14.96 3.07
CA ARG A 174 7.71 16.00 3.25
C ARG A 174 6.82 15.71 4.46
N MET A 175 6.44 14.46 4.66
CA MET A 175 5.66 14.04 5.82
C MET A 175 6.45 14.29 7.12
N LEU A 176 7.73 13.91 7.18
CA LEU A 176 8.59 14.19 8.33
C LEU A 176 8.71 15.70 8.60
N HIS A 177 8.92 16.50 7.56
CA HIS A 177 9.02 17.95 7.66
C HIS A 177 7.72 18.58 8.18
N THR A 178 6.57 18.19 7.62
CA THR A 178 5.25 18.67 8.08
C THR A 178 5.03 18.39 9.57
N ALA A 179 5.36 17.17 10.02
CA ALA A 179 5.22 16.82 11.43
C ALA A 179 6.24 17.54 12.33
N ALA A 180 7.48 17.75 11.86
CA ALA A 180 8.53 18.46 12.61
C ALA A 180 8.26 19.97 12.75
N CYS A 181 7.52 20.55 11.80
CA CYS A 181 7.16 21.98 11.79
C CYS A 181 5.86 22.31 12.51
N ASP A 182 5.15 21.33 13.08
CA ASP A 182 3.90 21.60 13.81
C ASP A 182 4.20 22.50 15.03
N PRO A 183 3.47 23.64 15.20
CA PRO A 183 3.66 24.56 16.32
C PRO A 183 3.46 23.92 17.69
N ALA A 184 2.61 22.90 17.76
CA ALA A 184 2.30 22.19 18.99
C ALA A 184 3.28 21.01 19.28
N GLY A 185 4.31 20.87 18.45
CA GLY A 185 5.36 19.88 18.60
C GLY A 185 5.18 18.63 17.71
N ALA A 186 6.28 17.93 17.46
CA ALA A 186 6.36 16.81 16.54
C ALA A 186 5.36 15.67 16.86
N ALA A 187 5.13 15.37 18.13
CA ALA A 187 4.16 14.33 18.53
C ALA A 187 2.72 14.65 18.10
N GLN A 188 2.32 15.92 18.20
CA GLN A 188 1.03 16.38 17.72
C GLN A 188 1.00 16.48 16.19
N GLY A 189 2.11 16.89 15.57
CA GLY A 189 2.26 16.91 14.12
C GLY A 189 2.05 15.51 13.51
N ILE A 190 2.61 14.46 14.12
CA ILE A 190 2.38 13.06 13.71
C ILE A 190 0.89 12.69 13.80
N GLY A 191 0.18 13.11 14.84
CA GLY A 191 -1.26 12.86 15.01
C GLY A 191 -2.15 13.53 13.96
N LYS A 192 -1.65 14.59 13.31
CA LYS A 192 -2.36 15.33 12.26
C LYS A 192 -2.09 14.81 10.85
N LEU A 193 -1.15 13.88 10.68
CA LEU A 193 -0.82 13.32 9.37
C LEU A 193 -2.02 12.66 8.70
N ARG A 194 -2.07 12.75 7.39
CA ARG A 194 -3.09 12.11 6.56
C ARG A 194 -2.40 11.35 5.42
N PRO A 195 -2.61 10.03 5.28
CA PRO A 195 -3.40 9.17 6.17
C PRO A 195 -2.81 9.05 7.59
N PRO A 196 -3.64 8.69 8.60
CA PRO A 196 -3.16 8.53 9.97
C PRO A 196 -2.11 7.42 10.10
N VAL A 197 -1.16 7.59 11.00
CA VAL A 197 -0.07 6.62 11.22
C VAL A 197 -0.19 6.04 12.63
N TYR A 198 -0.18 4.70 12.73
CA TYR A 198 -0.35 3.96 13.99
C TYR A 198 0.78 2.95 14.22
N GLY A 199 0.88 2.44 15.44
CA GLY A 199 1.74 1.33 15.84
C GLY A 199 3.23 1.55 15.54
N PRO A 200 3.97 0.51 15.16
CA PRO A 200 5.42 0.55 14.95
C PRO A 200 5.88 1.60 13.93
N ARG A 201 5.04 1.89 12.92
CA ARG A 201 5.31 2.93 11.92
C ARG A 201 5.32 4.33 12.55
N ARG A 202 4.43 4.60 13.49
CA ARG A 202 4.41 5.86 14.23
C ARG A 202 5.68 6.05 15.05
N ASP A 203 6.12 5.00 15.74
CA ASP A 203 7.33 5.03 16.57
C ASP A 203 8.58 5.25 15.70
N ARG A 204 8.62 4.65 14.52
CA ARG A 204 9.71 4.88 13.56
C ARG A 204 9.75 6.33 13.08
N ILE A 205 8.62 6.89 12.67
CA ILE A 205 8.52 8.30 12.26
C ILE A 205 8.94 9.24 13.38
N GLN A 206 8.54 8.97 14.61
CA GLN A 206 8.93 9.79 15.77
C GLN A 206 10.45 9.77 16.00
N ARG A 207 11.09 8.60 15.88
CA ARG A 207 12.56 8.49 15.96
C ARG A 207 13.24 9.23 14.81
N GLN A 208 12.73 9.08 13.59
CA GLN A 208 13.26 9.78 12.42
C GLN A 208 13.20 11.29 12.58
N ILE A 209 12.07 11.86 12.99
CA ILE A 209 11.95 13.30 13.27
C ILE A 209 12.97 13.73 14.34
N GLY A 210 13.21 12.90 15.35
CA GLY A 210 14.24 13.12 16.36
C GLY A 210 15.67 13.18 15.79
N SER A 211 15.95 12.49 14.69
CA SER A 211 17.26 12.40 14.05
C SER A 211 17.54 13.50 13.03
N TRP A 212 16.54 14.28 12.64
CA TRP A 212 16.67 15.33 11.64
C TRP A 212 16.42 16.72 12.26
N SER A 213 17.14 17.74 11.79
CA SER A 213 16.78 19.14 12.00
C SER A 213 15.80 19.60 10.93
N ARG A 214 15.03 20.68 11.19
CA ARG A 214 14.13 21.27 10.19
C ARG A 214 14.89 21.66 8.93
N ASP A 215 15.99 22.39 9.07
CA ASP A 215 16.84 22.79 7.96
C ASP A 215 17.45 21.59 7.23
N GLY A 216 17.72 20.50 7.94
CA GLY A 216 18.16 19.22 7.37
C GLY A 216 17.10 18.63 6.45
N LEU A 217 15.83 18.58 6.92
CA LEU A 217 14.70 18.08 6.12
C LEU A 217 14.44 18.96 4.89
N GLU A 218 14.52 20.28 5.00
CA GLU A 218 14.38 21.21 3.86
C GLU A 218 15.46 20.98 2.80
N ARG A 219 16.71 20.79 3.23
CA ARG A 219 17.83 20.48 2.31
C ARG A 219 17.62 19.13 1.62
N VAL A 220 17.11 18.13 2.33
CA VAL A 220 16.78 16.82 1.74
C VAL A 220 15.68 16.95 0.70
N ILE A 221 14.61 17.69 1.00
CA ILE A 221 13.51 17.92 0.06
C ILE A 221 14.00 18.62 -1.18
N THR A 222 14.85 19.66 -1.03
CA THR A 222 15.45 20.38 -2.15
C THR A 222 16.30 19.43 -3.02
N LEU A 223 17.16 18.61 -2.41
CA LEU A 223 18.00 17.65 -3.12
C LEU A 223 17.18 16.60 -3.88
N LEU A 224 16.09 16.12 -3.30
CA LEU A 224 15.17 15.18 -3.95
C LEU A 224 14.44 15.83 -5.13
N LEU A 225 13.97 17.07 -4.98
CA LEU A 225 13.35 17.83 -6.07
C LEU A 225 14.32 18.07 -7.23
N GLU A 226 15.55 18.46 -6.95
CA GLU A 226 16.59 18.62 -7.98
C GLU A 226 16.87 17.29 -8.69
N THR A 227 16.86 16.18 -7.95
CA THR A 227 17.07 14.85 -8.52
C THR A 227 15.88 14.45 -9.40
N ASP A 228 14.63 14.65 -8.96
CA ASP A 228 13.44 14.38 -9.76
C ASP A 228 13.43 15.19 -11.06
N LEU A 229 13.77 16.47 -11.00
CA LEU A 229 13.89 17.33 -12.19
C LEU A 229 14.94 16.80 -13.16
N LYS A 230 16.10 16.35 -12.67
CA LYS A 230 17.14 15.74 -13.49
C LYS A 230 16.67 14.44 -14.15
N LEU A 231 15.96 13.57 -13.41
CA LEU A 231 15.43 12.32 -13.95
C LEU A 231 14.44 12.54 -15.10
N ARG A 232 13.72 13.66 -15.10
CA ARG A 232 12.73 14.03 -16.13
C ARG A 232 13.30 14.89 -17.27
N SER A 233 14.55 15.32 -17.17
CA SER A 233 15.18 16.16 -18.18
C SER A 233 15.52 15.37 -19.45
N ALA A 234 15.10 15.86 -20.61
CA ALA A 234 15.34 15.24 -21.91
C ALA A 234 16.82 15.11 -22.32
N GLY A 235 17.71 15.96 -21.76
CA GLY A 235 19.17 15.93 -22.00
C GLY A 235 19.95 15.02 -21.05
N GLN A 236 19.28 14.22 -20.21
CA GLN A 236 19.93 13.41 -19.21
C GLN A 236 20.48 12.11 -19.81
N THR A 237 21.80 11.93 -19.76
CA THR A 237 22.51 10.78 -20.30
C THR A 237 23.01 9.81 -19.20
N ALA A 238 23.08 10.25 -17.94
CA ALA A 238 23.56 9.40 -16.85
C ALA A 238 22.48 8.37 -16.44
N PRO A 239 22.88 7.15 -16.02
CA PRO A 239 21.92 6.13 -15.56
C PRO A 239 21.04 6.67 -14.43
N GLN A 240 19.73 6.65 -14.64
CA GLN A 240 18.75 7.23 -13.71
C GLN A 240 18.86 6.63 -12.30
N MET A 241 19.02 5.32 -12.21
CA MET A 241 19.13 4.62 -10.94
C MET A 241 20.38 5.04 -10.17
N ALA A 242 21.52 5.18 -10.84
CA ALA A 242 22.76 5.63 -10.20
C ALA A 242 22.65 7.07 -9.62
N GLN A 243 21.81 7.91 -10.23
CA GLN A 243 21.55 9.25 -9.69
C GLN A 243 20.73 9.20 -8.40
N VAL A 244 19.71 8.33 -8.35
CA VAL A 244 18.88 8.13 -7.15
C VAL A 244 19.72 7.50 -6.04
N GLU A 245 20.50 6.46 -6.34
CA GLU A 245 21.40 5.83 -5.38
C GLU A 245 22.37 6.85 -4.77
N ARG A 246 23.03 7.63 -5.60
CA ARG A 246 23.93 8.70 -5.14
C ARG A 246 23.20 9.74 -4.29
N CYS A 247 21.98 10.11 -4.66
CA CYS A 247 21.14 11.02 -3.89
C CYS A 247 20.83 10.42 -2.51
N PHE A 248 20.42 9.18 -2.44
CA PHE A 248 20.08 8.49 -1.19
C PHE A 248 21.28 8.30 -0.26
N ILE A 249 22.44 7.92 -0.80
CA ILE A 249 23.69 7.87 -0.04
C ILE A 249 24.00 9.23 0.56
N ARG A 250 23.92 10.30 -0.25
CA ARG A 250 24.16 11.65 0.21
C ARG A 250 23.20 12.06 1.32
N ILE A 251 21.91 11.76 1.18
CA ILE A 251 20.89 12.04 2.20
C ILE A 251 21.21 11.29 3.49
N SER A 252 21.45 9.98 3.42
CA SER A 252 21.73 9.15 4.60
C SER A 252 22.99 9.58 5.36
N MET A 253 23.89 10.35 4.72
CA MET A 253 25.08 10.94 5.34
C MET A 253 24.83 12.36 5.89
N MET A 254 23.66 12.98 5.64
CA MET A 254 23.34 14.36 6.04
C MET A 254 22.77 14.50 7.46
N GLY A 255 22.49 13.41 8.18
CA GLY A 255 21.87 13.42 9.50
C GLY A 255 22.47 14.42 10.48
N LYS A 256 21.85 14.63 11.63
CA LYS A 256 22.31 15.60 12.64
C LYS A 256 23.82 15.52 12.85
N ARG A 257 24.52 16.49 12.31
CA ARG A 257 25.82 16.93 12.78
C ARG A 257 25.62 18.17 13.65
#